data_be675f943e17af7638c5f6b61e11ebb9
#
_entry.id   be675f943e17af7638c5f6b61e11ebb9
#
_cell.length_a   1.000
_cell.length_b   1.000
_cell.length_c   1.000
_cell.angle_alpha   90.00
_cell.angle_beta   90.00
_cell.angle_gamma   90.00
#
_symmetry.space_group_name_H-M   'P 1'
#
loop_
_entity.id
_entity.type
_entity.pdbx_description
1 polymer ?
#
loop_
_entity_poly.entity_id
_entity_poly.type
_entity_poly.pdbx_seq_one_letter_code
_entity_poly.pdbx_strand_id
1 'polypeptide(L)'
;MADDRPMIAFQGEPGANSDMAVRDVFGDAYEALPCPSFDDAFAALKARTVEHEGRERRVERAMIPIENTLAGRVADIHLLMPDSGLSIVGEHFMPIHFQLMTLPGVKRTEIRSVSSHIHALGQCRKYLRSNGWKPQVAGDTAGAAREVSEAGDRSRAALAPRLAAEYYGLSILEEDVEDASNNVTRFVILADPGQQPFADADEQRLSLWAARDPEPSDDGRQMISRDVVTTFVFRVRNIPAALYKALGGFATNGINMTKLESYQLGGSFSATLFYADVEGHPHDPALGRALEELRFFSAEYRTLGVYRAAENRQALLLPGE
;
A
#
# COMPACT_ATOMS: atom_id res chain seq x y z
N MET A 1 27.89 16.50 5.23
CA MET A 1 27.46 16.64 3.84
C MET A 1 25.95 16.75 3.88
N ALA A 2 25.34 17.61 3.08
CA ALA A 2 23.87 17.68 3.01
C ALA A 2 23.34 16.35 2.48
N ASP A 3 22.28 15.83 3.08
CA ASP A 3 21.58 14.65 2.57
C ASP A 3 20.88 15.04 1.26
N ASP A 4 21.31 14.47 0.15
CA ASP A 4 20.79 14.73 -1.21
C ASP A 4 20.05 13.50 -1.77
N ARG A 5 19.73 12.54 -0.89
CA ARG A 5 18.97 11.35 -1.28
C ARG A 5 17.58 11.76 -1.74
N PRO A 6 17.03 11.14 -2.78
CA PRO A 6 15.66 11.38 -3.17
C PRO A 6 14.68 10.88 -2.10
N MET A 7 13.47 11.43 -2.12
CA MET A 7 12.46 11.13 -1.11
C MET A 7 11.34 10.24 -1.66
N ILE A 8 10.79 9.43 -0.76
CA ILE A 8 9.60 8.61 -1.00
C ILE A 8 8.48 9.15 -0.11
N ALA A 9 7.43 9.69 -0.74
CA ALA A 9 6.28 10.21 -0.02
C ALA A 9 5.40 9.07 0.53
N PHE A 10 4.89 9.24 1.73
CA PHE A 10 3.91 8.32 2.33
C PHE A 10 2.93 9.10 3.20
N GLN A 11 1.74 8.57 3.42
CA GLN A 11 0.78 9.15 4.36
C GLN A 11 1.04 8.63 5.77
N GLY A 12 1.13 9.55 6.74
CA GLY A 12 1.27 9.26 8.16
C GLY A 12 2.42 10.01 8.81
N GLU A 13 2.63 9.72 10.08
CA GLU A 13 3.72 10.25 10.90
C GLU A 13 5.01 9.40 10.74
N PRO A 14 6.20 9.96 11.03
CA PRO A 14 7.43 9.18 11.14
C PRO A 14 7.26 7.98 12.08
N GLY A 15 7.74 6.82 11.66
CA GLY A 15 7.59 5.57 12.42
C GLY A 15 6.28 4.82 12.16
N ALA A 16 5.41 5.28 11.25
CA ALA A 16 4.22 4.56 10.82
C ALA A 16 4.57 3.31 9.97
N ASN A 17 3.59 2.43 9.76
CA ASN A 17 3.77 1.26 8.89
C ASN A 17 4.20 1.63 7.46
N SER A 18 3.72 2.75 6.94
CA SER A 18 4.12 3.23 5.62
C SER A 18 5.60 3.66 5.58
N ASP A 19 6.12 4.27 6.65
CA ASP A 19 7.55 4.57 6.81
C ASP A 19 8.38 3.29 6.87
N MET A 20 7.93 2.28 7.65
CA MET A 20 8.58 0.96 7.66
C MET A 20 8.63 0.34 6.28
N ALA A 21 7.51 0.37 5.52
CA ALA A 21 7.46 -0.15 4.16
C ALA A 21 8.43 0.58 3.22
N VAL A 22 8.61 1.90 3.37
CA VAL A 22 9.63 2.65 2.62
C VAL A 22 11.03 2.13 2.93
N ARG A 23 11.34 1.93 4.21
CA ARG A 23 12.67 1.44 4.63
C ARG A 23 12.94 0.00 4.19
N ASP A 24 11.93 -0.87 4.28
CA ASP A 24 12.05 -2.26 3.84
C ASP A 24 12.40 -2.37 2.36
N VAL A 25 11.75 -1.54 1.53
CA VAL A 25 11.91 -1.61 0.07
C VAL A 25 13.11 -0.82 -0.40
N PHE A 26 13.32 0.39 0.10
CA PHE A 26 14.29 1.34 -0.47
C PHE A 26 15.58 1.44 0.37
N GLY A 27 15.55 0.98 1.62
CA GLY A 27 16.71 1.06 2.53
C GLY A 27 17.18 2.49 2.72
N ASP A 28 18.51 2.65 2.82
CA ASP A 28 19.16 3.94 3.04
C ASP A 28 19.38 4.75 1.76
N ALA A 29 19.00 4.24 0.59
CA ALA A 29 19.15 4.95 -0.68
C ALA A 29 18.17 6.14 -0.81
N TYR A 30 17.09 6.12 -0.03
CA TYR A 30 16.03 7.12 -0.05
C TYR A 30 15.73 7.63 1.35
N GLU A 31 15.10 8.79 1.41
CA GLU A 31 14.55 9.36 2.63
C GLU A 31 13.03 9.30 2.62
N ALA A 32 12.43 8.93 3.73
CA ALA A 32 10.97 8.88 3.86
C ALA A 32 10.42 10.30 4.08
N LEU A 33 9.43 10.70 3.27
CA LEU A 33 8.71 11.98 3.37
C LEU A 33 7.31 11.76 3.96
N PRO A 34 7.11 12.03 5.27
CA PRO A 34 5.78 11.95 5.87
C PRO A 34 4.86 13.04 5.33
N CYS A 35 3.65 12.65 4.95
CA CYS A 35 2.62 13.55 4.45
C CYS A 35 1.36 13.44 5.33
N PRO A 36 0.67 14.55 5.65
CA PRO A 36 -0.50 14.54 6.52
C PRO A 36 -1.68 13.72 5.95
N SER A 37 -1.84 13.72 4.63
CA SER A 37 -2.91 13.01 3.93
C SER A 37 -2.40 12.25 2.70
N PHE A 38 -3.25 11.39 2.14
CA PHE A 38 -2.96 10.76 0.84
C PHE A 38 -2.89 11.79 -0.29
N ASP A 39 -3.77 12.79 -0.27
CA ASP A 39 -3.73 13.90 -1.24
C ASP A 39 -2.39 14.62 -1.25
N ASP A 40 -1.82 14.89 -0.05
CA ASP A 40 -0.51 15.50 0.07
C ASP A 40 0.62 14.61 -0.46
N ALA A 41 0.57 13.29 -0.20
CA ALA A 41 1.55 12.36 -0.74
C ALA A 41 1.49 12.27 -2.29
N PHE A 42 0.28 12.25 -2.85
CA PHE A 42 0.08 12.29 -4.30
C PHE A 42 0.55 13.62 -4.90
N ALA A 43 0.22 14.74 -4.24
CA ALA A 43 0.65 16.07 -4.67
C ALA A 43 2.17 16.22 -4.65
N ALA A 44 2.83 15.75 -3.59
CA ALA A 44 4.29 15.78 -3.47
C ALA A 44 4.97 15.01 -4.60
N LEU A 45 4.48 13.79 -4.92
CA LEU A 45 5.02 13.02 -6.05
C LEU A 45 4.79 13.71 -7.39
N LYS A 46 3.62 14.31 -7.62
CA LYS A 46 3.31 15.04 -8.85
C LYS A 46 4.14 16.31 -9.01
N ALA A 47 4.42 17.00 -7.90
CA ALA A 47 5.29 18.19 -7.90
C ALA A 47 6.76 17.83 -8.16
N ARG A 48 7.18 16.58 -7.90
CA ARG A 48 8.54 16.04 -8.04
C ARG A 48 9.58 16.69 -7.14
N THR A 49 9.28 17.81 -6.54
CA THR A 49 10.10 18.51 -5.56
C THR A 49 9.23 19.06 -4.44
N VAL A 50 9.78 19.11 -3.26
CA VAL A 50 9.17 19.72 -2.07
C VAL A 50 10.21 20.54 -1.31
N GLU A 51 9.77 21.59 -0.63
CA GLU A 51 10.60 22.22 0.39
C GLU A 51 10.56 21.39 1.67
N HIS A 52 11.69 20.83 2.05
CA HIS A 52 11.84 20.02 3.26
C HIS A 52 13.10 20.48 4.00
N GLU A 53 12.96 20.80 5.30
CA GLU A 53 14.04 21.32 6.14
C GLU A 53 14.78 22.53 5.52
N GLY A 54 14.04 23.44 4.90
CA GLY A 54 14.58 24.66 4.30
C GLY A 54 15.36 24.44 2.98
N ARG A 55 15.12 23.31 2.29
CA ARG A 55 15.76 22.95 1.03
C ARG A 55 14.76 22.35 0.06
N GLU A 56 14.99 22.56 -1.23
CA GLU A 56 14.28 21.83 -2.26
C GLU A 56 14.83 20.40 -2.37
N ARG A 57 13.94 19.41 -2.21
CA ARG A 57 14.24 17.97 -2.21
C ARG A 57 13.44 17.28 -3.30
N ARG A 58 14.02 16.29 -3.97
CA ARG A 58 13.35 15.52 -5.02
C ARG A 58 12.46 14.45 -4.41
N VAL A 59 11.23 14.33 -4.92
CA VAL A 59 10.29 13.25 -4.59
C VAL A 59 10.16 12.35 -5.82
N GLU A 60 10.57 11.10 -5.69
CA GLU A 60 10.64 10.19 -6.84
C GLU A 60 9.56 9.12 -6.84
N ARG A 61 9.07 8.73 -5.68
CA ARG A 61 8.03 7.70 -5.52
C ARG A 61 7.08 8.06 -4.38
N ALA A 62 5.98 7.31 -4.31
CA ALA A 62 5.14 7.27 -3.12
C ALA A 62 4.85 5.81 -2.74
N MET A 63 4.86 5.53 -1.43
CA MET A 63 4.49 4.26 -0.83
C MET A 63 3.09 4.37 -0.25
N ILE A 64 2.12 3.70 -0.86
CA ILE A 64 0.70 3.90 -0.57
C ILE A 64 0.05 2.58 -0.18
N PRO A 65 -0.53 2.44 1.04
CA PRO A 65 -1.28 1.25 1.43
C PRO A 65 -2.57 1.17 0.61
N ILE A 66 -2.85 0.01 -0.02
CA ILE A 66 -4.06 -0.14 -0.83
C ILE A 66 -5.08 -1.08 -0.20
N GLU A 67 -4.61 -2.08 0.54
CA GLU A 67 -5.45 -3.06 1.21
C GLU A 67 -4.75 -3.71 2.40
N ASN A 68 -5.55 -4.22 3.32
CA ASN A 68 -5.08 -4.97 4.49
C ASN A 68 -5.96 -6.20 4.69
N THR A 69 -5.37 -7.32 5.07
CA THR A 69 -6.08 -8.61 5.21
C THR A 69 -7.21 -8.60 6.22
N LEU A 70 -7.13 -7.76 7.26
CA LEU A 70 -8.13 -7.67 8.34
C LEU A 70 -9.04 -6.45 8.21
N ALA A 71 -8.50 -5.31 7.76
CA ALA A 71 -9.24 -4.05 7.64
C ALA A 71 -9.91 -3.87 6.26
N GLY A 72 -9.51 -4.68 5.27
CA GLY A 72 -10.02 -4.57 3.90
C GLY A 72 -9.34 -3.44 3.11
N ARG A 73 -10.07 -2.86 2.16
CA ARG A 73 -9.54 -1.82 1.26
C ARG A 73 -9.30 -0.48 1.96
N VAL A 74 -8.30 0.25 1.51
CA VAL A 74 -8.13 1.68 1.84
C VAL A 74 -8.95 2.50 0.85
N ALA A 75 -10.15 2.92 1.26
CA ALA A 75 -11.19 3.45 0.37
C ALA A 75 -10.74 4.70 -0.41
N ASP A 76 -10.03 5.63 0.26
CA ASP A 76 -9.63 6.92 -0.32
C ASP A 76 -8.70 6.75 -1.53
N ILE A 77 -7.82 5.75 -1.49
CA ILE A 77 -6.87 5.48 -2.57
C ILE A 77 -7.57 5.09 -3.87
N HIS A 78 -8.65 4.31 -3.78
CA HIS A 78 -9.41 3.89 -4.95
C HIS A 78 -10.12 5.06 -5.65
N LEU A 79 -10.36 6.17 -4.92
CA LEU A 79 -10.91 7.40 -5.48
C LEU A 79 -9.80 8.30 -6.07
N LEU A 80 -8.64 8.37 -5.42
CA LEU A 80 -7.53 9.24 -5.84
C LEU A 80 -6.74 8.68 -7.04
N MET A 81 -6.47 7.37 -7.05
CA MET A 81 -5.62 6.73 -8.06
C MET A 81 -6.05 6.98 -9.51
N PRO A 82 -7.34 6.76 -9.89
CA PRO A 82 -7.74 6.85 -11.30
C PRO A 82 -7.44 8.19 -11.93
N ASP A 83 -7.62 9.28 -11.19
CA ASP A 83 -7.49 10.64 -11.70
C ASP A 83 -6.14 11.31 -11.36
N SER A 84 -5.27 10.60 -10.67
CA SER A 84 -3.97 11.12 -10.25
C SER A 84 -3.02 11.39 -11.41
N GLY A 85 -3.10 10.59 -12.48
CA GLY A 85 -2.11 10.58 -13.57
C GLY A 85 -0.82 9.84 -13.19
N LEU A 86 -0.74 9.27 -11.98
CA LEU A 86 0.39 8.46 -11.53
C LEU A 86 0.21 7.00 -11.96
N SER A 87 1.31 6.25 -11.98
CA SER A 87 1.32 4.83 -12.33
C SER A 87 1.82 3.99 -11.16
N ILE A 88 1.23 2.80 -11.00
CA ILE A 88 1.75 1.78 -10.10
C ILE A 88 2.93 1.10 -10.80
N VAL A 89 4.10 1.12 -10.15
CA VAL A 89 5.33 0.53 -10.67
C VAL A 89 5.83 -0.65 -9.84
N GLY A 90 5.16 -0.96 -8.76
CA GLY A 90 5.50 -2.08 -7.89
C GLY A 90 4.52 -2.25 -6.74
N GLU A 91 4.72 -3.31 -5.98
CA GLU A 91 3.96 -3.63 -4.78
C GLU A 91 4.86 -4.19 -3.69
N HIS A 92 4.42 -4.06 -2.45
CA HIS A 92 5.07 -4.63 -1.29
C HIS A 92 4.03 -5.15 -0.29
N PHE A 93 4.23 -6.36 0.22
CA PHE A 93 3.38 -6.97 1.25
C PHE A 93 4.15 -7.02 2.55
N MET A 94 3.67 -6.30 3.54
CA MET A 94 4.33 -6.17 4.83
C MET A 94 3.43 -6.73 5.95
N PRO A 95 3.92 -7.67 6.78
CA PRO A 95 3.28 -8.05 8.02
C PRO A 95 3.16 -6.84 8.95
N ILE A 96 2.00 -6.69 9.58
CA ILE A 96 1.72 -5.58 10.50
C ILE A 96 1.74 -6.11 11.91
N HIS A 97 2.68 -5.60 12.69
CA HIS A 97 2.86 -5.90 14.10
C HIS A 97 2.70 -4.66 14.96
N PHE A 98 2.09 -4.83 16.12
CA PHE A 98 1.91 -3.76 17.09
C PHE A 98 2.73 -4.04 18.35
N GLN A 99 3.54 -3.07 18.71
CA GLN A 99 4.35 -3.11 19.92
C GLN A 99 3.66 -2.30 21.01
N LEU A 100 3.58 -2.84 22.23
CA LEU A 100 3.21 -2.04 23.39
C LEU A 100 4.41 -1.23 23.83
N MET A 101 4.32 0.08 23.78
CA MET A 101 5.42 0.98 24.12
C MET A 101 5.03 2.06 25.13
N THR A 102 6.01 2.47 25.93
CA THR A 102 5.83 3.40 27.04
C THR A 102 7.05 4.31 27.16
N LEU A 103 6.97 5.31 28.00
CA LEU A 103 8.16 6.06 28.47
C LEU A 103 9.18 5.09 29.08
N PRO A 104 10.49 5.37 28.95
CA PRO A 104 11.53 4.53 29.53
C PRO A 104 11.34 4.31 31.04
N GLY A 105 11.52 3.05 31.46
CA GLY A 105 11.44 2.65 32.85
C GLY A 105 10.04 2.58 33.46
N VAL A 106 8.98 2.73 32.66
CA VAL A 106 7.60 2.49 33.10
C VAL A 106 7.35 0.99 33.23
N LYS A 107 6.70 0.58 34.34
CA LYS A 107 6.31 -0.80 34.57
C LYS A 107 4.87 -1.06 34.08
N ARG A 108 4.58 -2.29 33.66
CA ARG A 108 3.24 -2.72 33.21
C ARG A 108 2.12 -2.36 34.20
N THR A 109 2.40 -2.41 35.50
CA THR A 109 1.44 -2.10 36.56
C THR A 109 1.09 -0.62 36.69
N GLU A 110 1.88 0.26 36.08
CA GLU A 110 1.63 1.70 36.08
C GLU A 110 0.63 2.10 34.97
N ILE A 111 0.51 1.29 33.92
CA ILE A 111 -0.32 1.57 32.74
C ILE A 111 -1.81 1.54 33.12
N ARG A 112 -2.55 2.56 32.67
CA ARG A 112 -4.01 2.71 32.82
C ARG A 112 -4.73 2.79 31.46
N SER A 113 -4.06 3.38 30.48
CA SER A 113 -4.64 3.54 29.15
C SER A 113 -3.63 3.27 28.04
N VAL A 114 -4.14 2.87 26.88
CA VAL A 114 -3.36 2.56 25.68
C VAL A 114 -3.96 3.30 24.49
N SER A 115 -3.15 4.15 23.86
CA SER A 115 -3.56 4.97 22.72
C SER A 115 -3.12 4.32 21.41
N SER A 116 -3.95 4.36 20.39
CA SER A 116 -3.60 4.00 19.02
C SER A 116 -4.73 4.34 18.05
N HIS A 117 -4.50 4.09 16.75
CA HIS A 117 -5.55 4.15 15.76
C HIS A 117 -6.65 3.10 16.04
N ILE A 118 -7.90 3.42 15.69
CA ILE A 118 -9.06 2.56 15.99
C ILE A 118 -8.92 1.12 15.48
N HIS A 119 -8.32 0.92 14.30
CA HIS A 119 -8.08 -0.41 13.77
C HIS A 119 -7.05 -1.20 14.58
N ALA A 120 -5.95 -0.57 15.01
CA ALA A 120 -4.94 -1.21 15.86
C ALA A 120 -5.51 -1.61 17.23
N LEU A 121 -6.30 -0.72 17.87
CA LEU A 121 -7.01 -1.03 19.10
C LEU A 121 -7.99 -2.20 18.92
N GLY A 122 -8.65 -2.28 17.77
CA GLY A 122 -9.54 -3.38 17.42
C GLY A 122 -8.81 -4.72 17.27
N GLN A 123 -7.62 -4.70 16.68
CA GLN A 123 -6.77 -5.86 16.44
C GLN A 123 -6.03 -6.36 17.69
N CYS A 124 -5.91 -5.52 18.74
CA CYS A 124 -5.31 -5.87 20.05
C CYS A 124 -6.37 -5.93 21.17
N ARG A 125 -7.64 -6.13 20.82
CA ARG A 125 -8.76 -6.01 21.77
C ARG A 125 -8.72 -7.01 22.91
N LYS A 126 -8.36 -8.26 22.64
CA LYS A 126 -8.26 -9.31 23.68
C LYS A 126 -7.10 -8.99 24.61
N TYR A 127 -5.97 -8.59 24.04
CA TYR A 127 -4.79 -8.19 24.79
C TYR A 127 -5.08 -7.01 25.74
N LEU A 128 -5.73 -5.94 25.26
CA LEU A 128 -6.09 -4.79 26.09
C LEU A 128 -7.05 -5.15 27.22
N ARG A 129 -8.04 -6.00 26.94
CA ARG A 129 -9.03 -6.44 27.94
C ARG A 129 -8.42 -7.29 29.03
N SER A 130 -7.52 -8.23 28.68
CA SER A 130 -6.87 -9.13 29.66
C SER A 130 -6.02 -8.36 30.67
N ASN A 131 -5.53 -7.16 30.28
CA ASN A 131 -4.75 -6.27 31.12
C ASN A 131 -5.58 -5.20 31.85
N GLY A 132 -6.87 -5.07 31.53
CA GLY A 132 -7.77 -4.07 32.14
C GLY A 132 -7.47 -2.62 31.72
N TRP A 133 -6.75 -2.42 30.61
CA TRP A 133 -6.39 -1.09 30.15
C TRP A 133 -7.51 -0.43 29.32
N LYS A 134 -7.63 0.90 29.43
CA LYS A 134 -8.62 1.66 28.67
C LYS A 134 -8.05 2.00 27.29
N PRO A 135 -8.70 1.60 26.18
CA PRO A 135 -8.31 2.05 24.86
C PRO A 135 -8.62 3.54 24.67
N GLN A 136 -7.70 4.27 24.06
CA GLN A 136 -7.84 5.68 23.66
C GLN A 136 -7.57 5.80 22.16
N VAL A 137 -8.53 6.33 21.41
CA VAL A 137 -8.41 6.49 19.96
C VAL A 137 -7.56 7.72 19.66
N ALA A 138 -6.54 7.55 18.84
CA ALA A 138 -5.70 8.57 18.25
C ALA A 138 -5.87 8.60 16.72
N GLY A 139 -5.34 9.63 16.08
CA GLY A 139 -5.43 9.83 14.63
C GLY A 139 -4.74 8.72 13.83
N ASP A 140 -3.56 8.31 14.29
CA ASP A 140 -2.79 7.20 13.72
C ASP A 140 -1.95 6.49 14.80
N THR A 141 -1.25 5.42 14.43
CA THR A 141 -0.48 4.59 15.37
C THR A 141 0.80 5.27 15.83
N ALA A 142 1.56 5.86 14.92
CA ALA A 142 2.83 6.51 15.24
C ALA A 142 2.60 7.85 15.94
N GLY A 143 1.56 8.62 15.55
CA GLY A 143 1.12 9.82 16.26
C GLY A 143 0.72 9.53 17.70
N ALA A 144 0.07 8.37 17.97
CA ALA A 144 -0.21 7.95 19.34
C ALA A 144 1.08 7.74 20.16
N ALA A 145 2.12 7.18 19.56
CA ALA A 145 3.41 7.02 20.21
C ALA A 145 4.06 8.39 20.50
N ARG A 146 4.02 9.31 19.53
CA ARG A 146 4.49 10.70 19.72
C ARG A 146 3.76 11.37 20.89
N GLU A 147 2.42 11.31 20.91
CA GLU A 147 1.62 11.89 21.99
C GLU A 147 1.95 11.32 23.37
N VAL A 148 2.22 10.02 23.48
CA VAL A 148 2.65 9.39 24.74
C VAL A 148 4.01 9.91 25.16
N SER A 149 4.95 10.07 24.23
CA SER A 149 6.28 10.64 24.52
C SER A 149 6.19 12.08 24.98
N GLU A 150 5.45 12.93 24.28
CA GLU A 150 5.29 14.35 24.58
C GLU A 150 4.54 14.60 25.89
N ALA A 151 3.53 13.79 26.20
CA ALA A 151 2.73 13.94 27.41
C ALA A 151 3.52 13.68 28.70
N GLY A 152 4.55 12.83 28.65
CA GLY A 152 5.35 12.48 29.82
C GLY A 152 4.57 11.73 30.92
N ASP A 153 3.34 11.27 30.63
CA ASP A 153 2.46 10.56 31.57
C ASP A 153 2.80 9.07 31.62
N ARG A 154 3.37 8.64 32.74
CA ARG A 154 3.75 7.24 32.98
C ARG A 154 2.58 6.24 32.99
N SER A 155 1.35 6.73 33.11
CA SER A 155 0.15 5.88 33.10
C SER A 155 -0.37 5.58 31.68
N ARG A 156 0.23 6.20 30.65
CA ARG A 156 -0.13 6.02 29.24
C ARG A 156 0.86 5.13 28.51
N ALA A 157 0.33 4.32 27.61
CA ALA A 157 1.10 3.54 26.66
C ALA A 157 0.55 3.75 25.23
N ALA A 158 1.31 3.35 24.22
CA ALA A 158 0.85 3.33 22.83
C ALA A 158 0.97 1.93 22.24
N LEU A 159 0.12 1.63 21.24
CA LEU A 159 0.32 0.54 20.29
C LEU A 159 0.74 1.14 18.96
N ALA A 160 1.95 0.85 18.54
CA ALA A 160 2.51 1.37 17.30
C ALA A 160 3.54 0.40 16.70
N PRO A 161 3.95 0.60 15.44
CA PRO A 161 5.05 -0.16 14.85
C PRO A 161 6.35 0.07 15.62
N ARG A 162 7.27 -0.90 15.57
CA ARG A 162 8.57 -0.84 16.26
C ARG A 162 9.35 0.46 16.01
N LEU A 163 9.32 0.92 14.78
CA LEU A 163 10.04 2.11 14.34
C LEU A 163 9.59 3.38 15.09
N ALA A 164 8.33 3.48 15.52
CA ALA A 164 7.85 4.61 16.32
C ALA A 164 8.55 4.72 17.68
N ALA A 165 8.94 3.58 18.29
CA ALA A 165 9.69 3.61 19.54
C ALA A 165 11.06 4.27 19.36
N GLU A 166 11.73 4.03 18.22
CA GLU A 166 13.03 4.64 17.90
C GLU A 166 12.90 6.15 17.69
N TYR A 167 11.90 6.58 16.91
CA TYR A 167 11.67 7.99 16.62
C TYR A 167 11.32 8.82 17.88
N TYR A 168 10.49 8.25 18.75
CA TYR A 168 9.93 9.01 19.88
C TYR A 168 10.57 8.67 21.23
N GLY A 169 11.67 7.89 21.23
CA GLY A 169 12.42 7.56 22.46
C GLY A 169 11.61 6.76 23.46
N LEU A 170 10.70 5.90 22.98
CA LEU A 170 9.90 5.02 23.82
C LEU A 170 10.57 3.65 23.99
N SER A 171 10.23 2.97 25.08
CA SER A 171 10.66 1.58 25.33
C SER A 171 9.56 0.63 24.97
N ILE A 172 9.86 -0.40 24.17
CA ILE A 172 8.94 -1.51 23.89
C ILE A 172 8.88 -2.40 25.13
N LEU A 173 7.69 -2.53 25.70
CA LEU A 173 7.42 -3.42 26.83
C LEU A 173 7.04 -4.83 26.43
N GLU A 174 6.34 -4.96 25.31
CA GLU A 174 5.91 -6.24 24.76
C GLU A 174 5.77 -6.13 23.25
N GLU A 175 6.23 -7.17 22.57
CA GLU A 175 6.25 -7.23 21.12
C GLU A 175 5.05 -8.03 20.61
N ASP A 176 4.59 -7.68 19.38
CA ASP A 176 3.63 -8.46 18.58
C ASP A 176 2.35 -8.81 19.35
N VAL A 177 1.71 -7.76 19.91
CA VAL A 177 0.57 -7.91 20.84
C VAL A 177 -0.80 -7.96 20.15
N GLU A 178 -0.83 -8.08 18.85
CA GLU A 178 -2.06 -8.27 18.07
C GLU A 178 -2.71 -9.63 18.33
N ASP A 179 -4.06 -9.65 18.25
CA ASP A 179 -4.87 -10.86 18.52
C ASP A 179 -4.79 -11.92 17.40
N ALA A 180 -4.28 -11.56 16.20
CA ALA A 180 -4.19 -12.41 15.02
C ALA A 180 -2.86 -12.19 14.28
N SER A 181 -2.19 -13.27 13.89
CA SER A 181 -0.87 -13.26 13.24
C SER A 181 -0.89 -13.08 11.73
N ASN A 182 -2.07 -13.04 11.09
CA ASN A 182 -2.24 -12.95 9.65
C ASN A 182 -2.58 -11.53 9.16
N ASN A 183 -2.09 -10.52 9.86
CA ASN A 183 -2.29 -9.12 9.54
C ASN A 183 -1.22 -8.67 8.54
N VAL A 184 -1.59 -8.49 7.28
CA VAL A 184 -0.68 -8.05 6.22
C VAL A 184 -1.30 -6.86 5.50
N THR A 185 -0.49 -5.82 5.28
CA THR A 185 -0.86 -4.69 4.42
C THR A 185 -0.13 -4.81 3.09
N ARG A 186 -0.88 -4.66 2.00
CA ARG A 186 -0.33 -4.48 0.67
C ARG A 186 -0.18 -2.99 0.40
N PHE A 187 1.03 -2.61 0.04
CA PHE A 187 1.38 -1.29 -0.45
C PHE A 187 1.58 -1.34 -1.96
N VAL A 188 1.26 -0.25 -2.63
CA VAL A 188 1.65 0.00 -4.02
C VAL A 188 2.68 1.13 -4.07
N ILE A 189 3.61 1.00 -4.99
CA ILE A 189 4.65 1.99 -5.22
C ILE A 189 4.23 2.79 -6.45
N LEU A 190 4.06 4.09 -6.25
CA LEU A 190 3.63 5.01 -7.31
C LEU A 190 4.81 5.77 -7.89
N ALA A 191 4.73 6.03 -9.20
CA ALA A 191 5.65 6.89 -9.93
C ALA A 191 4.87 7.85 -10.82
N ASP A 192 5.47 8.99 -11.12
CA ASP A 192 5.02 9.86 -12.22
C ASP A 192 5.56 9.29 -13.56
N PRO A 193 4.70 8.93 -14.53
CA PRO A 193 5.13 8.37 -15.81
C PRO A 193 6.05 9.30 -16.61
N GLY A 194 6.04 10.61 -16.32
CA GLY A 194 6.93 11.58 -16.94
C GLY A 194 8.31 11.68 -16.28
N GLN A 195 8.58 10.94 -15.19
CA GLN A 195 9.92 10.84 -14.62
C GLN A 195 10.70 9.76 -15.37
N GLN A 196 11.96 10.09 -15.73
CA GLN A 196 12.86 9.07 -16.25
C GLN A 196 13.15 7.99 -15.20
N PRO A 197 13.38 6.73 -15.62
CA PRO A 197 13.89 5.71 -14.71
C PRO A 197 15.17 6.19 -14.03
N PHE A 198 15.42 5.68 -12.83
CA PHE A 198 16.53 6.06 -11.97
C PHE A 198 17.90 5.98 -12.67
N ALA A 199 18.87 6.77 -12.16
CA ALA A 199 20.25 6.69 -12.60
C ALA A 199 20.88 5.33 -12.22
N ASP A 200 21.65 4.81 -13.12
CA ASP A 200 22.46 3.59 -13.26
C ASP A 200 22.64 2.59 -12.08
N ALA A 201 22.75 3.03 -10.84
CA ALA A 201 23.01 2.12 -9.70
C ALA A 201 21.74 1.43 -9.15
N ASP A 202 20.59 2.06 -9.32
CA ASP A 202 19.32 1.54 -8.84
C ASP A 202 18.53 0.79 -9.92
N GLU A 203 18.97 0.86 -11.18
CA GLU A 203 18.30 0.19 -12.30
C GLU A 203 18.20 -1.33 -12.09
N GLN A 204 19.21 -1.97 -11.48
CA GLN A 204 19.14 -3.39 -11.15
C GLN A 204 18.18 -3.70 -10.00
N ARG A 205 18.07 -2.84 -9.02
CA ARG A 205 17.13 -2.99 -7.88
C ARG A 205 15.70 -2.62 -8.28
N LEU A 206 15.55 -1.64 -9.14
CA LEU A 206 14.29 -1.10 -9.62
C LEU A 206 13.81 -1.75 -10.92
N SER A 207 14.68 -2.38 -11.70
CA SER A 207 14.31 -3.30 -12.79
C SER A 207 13.53 -4.52 -12.28
N LEU A 208 13.52 -4.71 -10.94
CA LEU A 208 12.63 -5.68 -10.31
C LEU A 208 11.15 -5.31 -10.49
N TRP A 209 10.82 -4.05 -10.71
CA TRP A 209 9.43 -3.57 -10.76
C TRP A 209 8.92 -3.20 -12.14
N ALA A 210 9.79 -2.74 -13.04
CA ALA A 210 9.38 -2.54 -14.43
C ALA A 210 9.10 -3.90 -15.08
N ALA A 211 7.85 -4.17 -15.39
CA ALA A 211 7.51 -5.34 -16.18
C ALA A 211 8.16 -5.18 -17.57
N ARG A 212 9.03 -6.10 -17.93
CA ARG A 212 9.59 -6.18 -19.28
C ARG A 212 8.53 -6.72 -20.22
N ASP A 213 8.57 -6.28 -21.48
CA ASP A 213 7.80 -6.95 -22.52
C ASP A 213 8.12 -8.44 -22.51
N PRO A 214 7.09 -9.31 -22.62
CA PRO A 214 7.30 -10.74 -22.64
C PRO A 214 8.22 -11.11 -23.82
N GLU A 215 9.27 -11.89 -23.56
CA GLU A 215 10.09 -12.43 -24.62
C GLU A 215 9.30 -13.50 -25.38
N PRO A 216 9.42 -13.59 -26.71
CA PRO A 216 8.79 -14.64 -27.48
C PRO A 216 9.30 -16.02 -26.99
N SER A 217 8.38 -16.93 -26.65
CA SER A 217 8.79 -18.30 -26.33
C SER A 217 9.21 -19.05 -27.60
N ASP A 218 10.34 -19.77 -27.55
CA ASP A 218 10.87 -20.57 -28.68
C ASP A 218 9.92 -21.70 -29.13
N ASP A 219 8.93 -22.10 -28.31
CA ASP A 219 8.03 -23.23 -28.55
C ASP A 219 6.63 -22.82 -29.01
N GLY A 220 6.37 -21.53 -29.24
CA GLY A 220 5.07 -21.03 -29.71
C GLY A 220 3.92 -21.20 -28.71
N ARG A 221 4.20 -21.61 -27.46
CA ARG A 221 3.21 -21.66 -26.42
C ARG A 221 2.96 -20.26 -25.88
N GLN A 222 1.69 -19.88 -25.77
CA GLN A 222 1.28 -18.62 -25.13
C GLN A 222 1.62 -18.69 -23.65
N MET A 223 2.76 -18.12 -23.25
CA MET A 223 3.09 -17.95 -21.84
C MET A 223 2.33 -16.76 -21.31
N ILE A 224 1.65 -16.95 -20.17
CA ILE A 224 1.16 -15.85 -19.33
C ILE A 224 2.31 -15.52 -18.41
N SER A 225 2.71 -14.24 -18.40
CA SER A 225 3.77 -13.74 -17.50
C SER A 225 3.24 -13.69 -16.06
N ARG A 226 3.20 -14.84 -15.38
CA ARG A 226 2.63 -14.99 -14.02
C ARG A 226 3.34 -14.18 -12.95
N ASP A 227 4.53 -13.71 -13.24
CA ASP A 227 5.30 -12.80 -12.39
C ASP A 227 4.99 -11.32 -12.64
N VAL A 228 4.02 -11.02 -13.51
CA VAL A 228 3.56 -9.67 -13.82
C VAL A 228 2.12 -9.48 -13.38
N VAL A 229 1.83 -8.32 -12.83
CA VAL A 229 0.50 -7.86 -12.47
C VAL A 229 0.11 -6.67 -13.34
N THR A 230 -1.07 -6.75 -13.94
CA THR A 230 -1.71 -5.62 -14.61
C THR A 230 -2.86 -5.13 -13.75
N THR A 231 -2.75 -3.90 -13.29
CA THR A 231 -3.78 -3.20 -12.50
C THR A 231 -4.48 -2.18 -13.38
N PHE A 232 -5.80 -2.18 -13.34
CA PHE A 232 -6.61 -1.27 -14.13
C PHE A 232 -7.94 -0.93 -13.46
N VAL A 233 -8.57 0.16 -13.93
CA VAL A 233 -9.95 0.50 -13.60
C VAL A 233 -10.80 0.49 -14.85
N PHE A 234 -12.07 0.12 -14.68
CA PHE A 234 -13.03 0.12 -15.78
C PHE A 234 -14.45 0.42 -15.28
N ARG A 235 -15.25 0.99 -16.14
CA ARG A 235 -16.68 1.23 -15.92
C ARG A 235 -17.46 0.58 -17.06
N VAL A 236 -18.30 -0.40 -16.74
CA VAL A 236 -19.11 -1.07 -17.75
C VAL A 236 -20.23 -0.17 -18.31
N ARG A 237 -20.65 -0.46 -19.52
CA ARG A 237 -21.83 0.18 -20.11
C ARG A 237 -23.07 -0.24 -19.33
N ASN A 238 -24.05 0.66 -19.18
CA ASN A 238 -25.29 0.36 -18.48
C ASN A 238 -26.25 -0.45 -19.39
N ILE A 239 -25.92 -1.72 -19.62
CA ILE A 239 -26.70 -2.69 -20.36
C ILE A 239 -26.83 -4.00 -19.58
N PRO A 240 -27.87 -4.82 -19.81
CA PRO A 240 -28.04 -6.08 -19.10
C PRO A 240 -26.83 -7.00 -19.21
N ALA A 241 -26.40 -7.57 -18.09
CA ALA A 241 -25.25 -8.47 -17.95
C ALA A 241 -23.91 -7.87 -18.41
N ALA A 242 -23.74 -6.54 -18.40
CA ALA A 242 -22.53 -5.88 -18.87
C ALA A 242 -21.29 -6.34 -18.14
N LEU A 243 -21.34 -6.44 -16.79
CA LEU A 243 -20.21 -6.90 -15.99
C LEU A 243 -19.83 -8.35 -16.33
N TYR A 244 -20.82 -9.24 -16.44
CA TYR A 244 -20.59 -10.64 -16.83
C TYR A 244 -19.88 -10.74 -18.19
N LYS A 245 -20.35 -9.97 -19.18
CA LYS A 245 -19.75 -9.93 -20.53
C LYS A 245 -18.34 -9.35 -20.49
N ALA A 246 -18.13 -8.29 -19.73
CA ALA A 246 -16.82 -7.65 -19.59
C ALA A 246 -15.77 -8.57 -18.94
N LEU A 247 -16.20 -9.42 -17.99
CA LEU A 247 -15.31 -10.37 -17.30
C LEU A 247 -15.16 -11.70 -18.07
N GLY A 248 -16.03 -11.99 -19.02
CA GLY A 248 -16.03 -13.26 -19.76
C GLY A 248 -14.72 -13.54 -20.47
N GLY A 249 -14.10 -12.52 -21.05
CA GLY A 249 -12.83 -12.62 -21.76
C GLY A 249 -11.68 -13.15 -20.89
N PHE A 250 -11.66 -12.82 -19.60
CA PHE A 250 -10.63 -13.34 -18.69
C PHE A 250 -10.80 -14.85 -18.47
N ALA A 251 -12.04 -15.32 -18.27
CA ALA A 251 -12.34 -16.74 -18.09
C ALA A 251 -12.00 -17.55 -19.34
N THR A 252 -12.41 -17.08 -20.53
CA THR A 252 -12.20 -17.79 -21.80
C THR A 252 -10.73 -17.83 -22.24
N ASN A 253 -9.92 -16.86 -21.81
CA ASN A 253 -8.49 -16.81 -22.09
C ASN A 253 -7.62 -17.34 -20.95
N GLY A 254 -8.19 -17.90 -19.86
CA GLY A 254 -7.47 -18.51 -18.75
C GLY A 254 -6.66 -17.50 -17.92
N ILE A 255 -7.13 -16.26 -17.83
CA ILE A 255 -6.48 -15.20 -17.04
C ILE A 255 -7.01 -15.22 -15.61
N ASN A 256 -6.12 -15.28 -14.65
CA ASN A 256 -6.45 -15.20 -13.24
C ASN A 256 -6.66 -13.74 -12.83
N MET A 257 -7.83 -13.45 -12.24
CA MET A 257 -8.13 -12.15 -11.62
C MET A 257 -7.96 -12.27 -10.12
N THR A 258 -6.93 -11.62 -9.59
CA THR A 258 -6.56 -11.73 -8.17
C THR A 258 -7.25 -10.70 -7.29
N LYS A 259 -7.80 -9.63 -7.90
CA LYS A 259 -8.57 -8.60 -7.19
C LYS A 259 -9.65 -8.03 -8.08
N LEU A 260 -10.84 -7.82 -7.50
CA LEU A 260 -11.94 -7.08 -8.11
C LEU A 260 -12.69 -6.33 -7.02
N GLU A 261 -12.63 -5.01 -7.06
CA GLU A 261 -13.32 -4.11 -6.13
C GLU A 261 -14.25 -3.19 -6.90
N SER A 262 -15.37 -2.83 -6.30
CA SER A 262 -16.30 -1.86 -6.89
C SER A 262 -16.49 -0.66 -5.96
N TYR A 263 -16.62 0.52 -6.54
CA TYR A 263 -16.92 1.74 -5.79
C TYR A 263 -17.76 2.72 -6.61
N GLN A 264 -18.55 3.53 -5.91
CA GLN A 264 -19.45 4.48 -6.53
C GLN A 264 -18.71 5.78 -6.86
N LEU A 265 -19.03 6.37 -8.00
CA LEU A 265 -18.49 7.64 -8.45
C LEU A 265 -19.45 8.78 -8.14
N GLY A 266 -18.92 9.88 -7.60
CA GLY A 266 -19.64 11.16 -7.47
C GLY A 266 -20.95 11.09 -6.70
N GLY A 267 -21.09 10.15 -5.75
CA GLY A 267 -22.34 9.99 -4.98
C GLY A 267 -23.51 9.41 -5.75
N SER A 268 -23.30 8.91 -6.97
CA SER A 268 -24.32 8.28 -7.80
C SER A 268 -24.41 6.78 -7.55
N PHE A 269 -25.60 6.27 -7.24
CA PHE A 269 -25.85 4.83 -7.09
C PHE A 269 -25.75 4.04 -8.41
N SER A 270 -25.75 4.73 -9.54
CA SER A 270 -25.72 4.12 -10.88
C SER A 270 -24.34 4.12 -11.56
N ALA A 271 -23.38 4.88 -11.05
CA ALA A 271 -22.03 4.97 -11.62
C ALA A 271 -21.05 4.16 -10.75
N THR A 272 -20.73 2.95 -11.21
CA THR A 272 -19.78 2.07 -10.52
C THR A 272 -18.50 1.97 -11.34
N LEU A 273 -17.38 2.30 -10.71
CA LEU A 273 -16.05 2.02 -11.22
C LEU A 273 -15.54 0.73 -10.57
N PHE A 274 -14.89 -0.11 -11.35
CA PHE A 274 -14.25 -1.34 -10.88
C PHE A 274 -12.75 -1.16 -10.92
N TYR A 275 -12.08 -1.59 -9.85
CA TYR A 275 -10.64 -1.74 -9.77
C TYR A 275 -10.31 -3.22 -9.83
N ALA A 276 -9.38 -3.61 -10.69
CA ALA A 276 -9.01 -5.00 -10.86
C ALA A 276 -7.50 -5.18 -10.99
N ASP A 277 -7.03 -6.30 -10.43
CA ASP A 277 -5.68 -6.84 -10.68
C ASP A 277 -5.82 -8.19 -11.40
N VAL A 278 -5.04 -8.36 -12.45
CA VAL A 278 -4.93 -9.63 -13.18
C VAL A 278 -3.46 -10.04 -13.31
N GLU A 279 -3.22 -11.35 -13.36
CA GLU A 279 -1.91 -11.90 -13.68
C GLU A 279 -1.65 -11.79 -15.18
N GLY A 280 -0.47 -11.35 -15.55
CA GLY A 280 -0.02 -11.25 -16.93
C GLY A 280 0.32 -9.83 -17.38
N HIS A 281 1.06 -9.76 -18.49
CA HIS A 281 1.42 -8.53 -19.18
C HIS A 281 0.40 -8.24 -20.30
N PRO A 282 -0.01 -6.98 -20.57
CA PRO A 282 -0.98 -6.65 -21.62
C PRO A 282 -0.55 -7.09 -23.04
N HIS A 283 0.75 -7.29 -23.28
CA HIS A 283 1.27 -7.81 -24.54
C HIS A 283 1.25 -9.36 -24.61
N ASP A 284 0.92 -10.06 -23.53
CA ASP A 284 0.62 -11.48 -23.60
C ASP A 284 -0.63 -11.69 -24.46
N PRO A 285 -0.60 -12.54 -25.49
CA PRO A 285 -1.74 -12.67 -26.41
C PRO A 285 -3.05 -13.04 -25.73
N ALA A 286 -3.01 -13.81 -24.64
CA ALA A 286 -4.19 -14.20 -23.88
C ALA A 286 -4.79 -13.00 -23.13
N LEU A 287 -3.96 -12.24 -22.39
CA LEU A 287 -4.42 -11.07 -21.68
C LEU A 287 -4.84 -9.94 -22.63
N GLY A 288 -4.10 -9.76 -23.75
CA GLY A 288 -4.46 -8.78 -24.78
C GLY A 288 -5.89 -8.98 -25.29
N ARG A 289 -6.25 -10.23 -25.65
CA ARG A 289 -7.64 -10.55 -26.08
C ARG A 289 -8.68 -10.29 -24.99
N ALA A 290 -8.39 -10.69 -23.75
CA ALA A 290 -9.29 -10.45 -22.62
C ALA A 290 -9.52 -8.95 -22.38
N LEU A 291 -8.47 -8.13 -22.48
CA LEU A 291 -8.57 -6.68 -22.35
C LEU A 291 -9.29 -6.00 -23.52
N GLU A 292 -9.19 -6.54 -24.75
CA GLU A 292 -9.97 -6.07 -25.90
C GLU A 292 -11.47 -6.29 -25.67
N GLU A 293 -11.86 -7.49 -25.21
CA GLU A 293 -13.25 -7.80 -24.86
C GLU A 293 -13.75 -6.88 -23.73
N LEU A 294 -12.95 -6.70 -22.67
CA LEU A 294 -13.28 -5.80 -21.57
C LEU A 294 -13.56 -4.38 -22.08
N ARG A 295 -12.65 -3.83 -22.91
CA ARG A 295 -12.80 -2.48 -23.48
C ARG A 295 -14.05 -2.34 -24.32
N PHE A 296 -14.42 -3.38 -25.08
CA PHE A 296 -15.63 -3.37 -25.90
C PHE A 296 -16.91 -3.20 -25.06
N PHE A 297 -16.99 -3.86 -23.90
CA PHE A 297 -18.14 -3.77 -22.98
C PHE A 297 -18.06 -2.64 -21.98
N SER A 298 -16.93 -1.92 -21.92
CA SER A 298 -16.71 -0.81 -21.00
C SER A 298 -17.03 0.53 -21.65
N ALA A 299 -17.50 1.47 -20.83
CA ALA A 299 -17.62 2.90 -21.18
C ALA A 299 -16.31 3.63 -20.90
N GLU A 300 -15.50 3.10 -19.97
CA GLU A 300 -14.22 3.63 -19.56
C GLU A 300 -13.28 2.49 -19.20
N TYR A 301 -12.01 2.62 -19.58
CA TYR A 301 -10.92 1.72 -19.20
C TYR A 301 -9.64 2.53 -19.05
N ARG A 302 -8.89 2.29 -17.98
CA ARG A 302 -7.59 2.89 -17.75
C ARG A 302 -6.67 1.91 -17.02
N THR A 303 -5.50 1.66 -17.60
CA THR A 303 -4.43 0.94 -16.92
C THR A 303 -3.81 1.86 -15.87
N LEU A 304 -3.69 1.38 -14.64
CA LEU A 304 -3.04 2.08 -13.53
C LEU A 304 -1.58 1.67 -13.35
N GLY A 305 -1.21 0.46 -13.79
CA GLY A 305 0.15 -0.02 -13.74
C GLY A 305 0.30 -1.42 -14.33
N VAL A 306 1.52 -1.69 -14.80
CA VAL A 306 1.99 -3.02 -15.22
C VAL A 306 3.34 -3.20 -14.54
N TYR A 307 3.44 -4.12 -13.59
CA TYR A 307 4.59 -4.24 -12.72
C TYR A 307 4.84 -5.68 -12.32
N ARG A 308 6.05 -5.95 -11.85
CA ARG A 308 6.41 -7.29 -11.38
C ARG A 308 5.70 -7.60 -10.07
N ALA A 309 5.15 -8.79 -9.96
CA ALA A 309 4.55 -9.30 -8.74
C ALA A 309 5.60 -9.40 -7.62
N ALA A 310 5.23 -9.05 -6.39
CA ALA A 310 6.08 -9.28 -5.25
C ALA A 310 6.31 -10.79 -5.04
N GLU A 311 7.54 -11.17 -4.63
CA GLU A 311 7.94 -12.58 -4.48
C GLU A 311 7.01 -13.37 -3.55
N ASN A 312 6.50 -12.72 -2.50
CA ASN A 312 5.62 -13.34 -1.52
C ASN A 312 4.13 -13.29 -1.90
N ARG A 313 3.77 -12.67 -3.05
CA ARG A 313 2.37 -12.50 -3.46
C ARG A 313 1.62 -13.82 -3.53
N GLN A 314 2.18 -14.84 -4.17
CA GLN A 314 1.50 -16.12 -4.36
C GLN A 314 1.23 -16.84 -3.04
N ALA A 315 2.20 -16.82 -2.12
CA ALA A 315 2.05 -17.42 -0.79
C ALA A 315 0.95 -16.74 0.07
N LEU A 316 0.68 -15.46 -0.19
CA LEU A 316 -0.33 -14.68 0.52
C LEU A 316 -1.72 -14.78 -0.10
N LEU A 317 -1.81 -15.01 -1.42
CA LEU A 317 -3.09 -15.16 -2.12
C LEU A 317 -3.68 -16.58 -1.98
N LEU A 318 -2.84 -17.57 -1.75
CA LEU A 318 -3.22 -18.96 -1.57
C LEU A 318 -2.79 -19.43 -0.17
N PRO A 319 -3.45 -19.02 0.91
CA PRO A 319 -3.16 -19.58 2.22
C PRO A 319 -3.55 -21.06 2.24
N GLY A 320 -2.54 -21.93 2.07
CA GLY A 320 -2.55 -23.38 2.32
C GLY A 320 -3.77 -24.16 1.80
N GLU A 321 -3.65 -24.82 0.65
CA GLU A 321 -4.42 -26.03 0.41
C GLU A 321 -3.90 -27.18 1.32
#